data_4c67858170b1300658502f787cd7286c
#
_entry.id   4c67858170b1300658502f787cd7286c
#
_cell.length_a   1.000
_cell.length_b   1.000
_cell.length_c   1.000
_cell.angle_alpha   90.00
_cell.angle_beta   90.00
_cell.angle_gamma   90.00
#
_symmetry.space_group_name_H-M   'P 1'
#
loop_
_entity.id
_entity.type
_entity.pdbx_description
1 polymer ?
#
loop_
_entity_poly.entity_id
_entity_poly.type
_entity_poly.pdbx_seq_one_letter_code
_entity_poly.pdbx_strand_id
1 'polypeptide(L)'
;MLLNCNGDGTTDKNPEPQLPMTSCTEQAGSATYQCFTAIDGLERRFNYYLPPVYFETSNDLPVLISLHGGGGTAEENQEYTNLSILADEENFIPVFPQGSVAEGKGTTGWFTGSCDGSEVCDIRFISHIIDYLGANINTDLDEIYVTGFSNGAFMAYSLACNLSEKIAAVAPIAGSMENENFQTCYSTHPLSIVHIHGAIDNVIPNIGNEYFESVRDVIDYWKDFNECSQIVITDGLDNNSDGYIWGAETHIDCLYGVEVEYVNLGGFGHEWPSTTNTKEPADIDASSYIWSFLSRYDINGLKK
;
A
#
# COMPACT_ATOMS: atom_id res chain seq x y z
N MET A 1 -24.18 -33.05 57.60
CA MET A 1 -24.95 -32.21 56.65
C MET A 1 -23.92 -31.47 55.81
N LEU A 2 -23.55 -32.04 54.67
CA LEU A 2 -22.54 -31.52 53.74
C LEU A 2 -23.29 -30.88 52.61
N LEU A 3 -23.14 -29.57 52.43
CA LEU A 3 -23.66 -28.81 51.28
C LEU A 3 -22.63 -28.86 50.16
N ASN A 4 -22.96 -29.53 49.08
CA ASN A 4 -22.26 -29.48 47.82
C ASN A 4 -22.63 -28.17 47.09
N CYS A 5 -21.67 -27.27 46.85
CA CYS A 5 -21.80 -26.19 45.89
C CYS A 5 -21.14 -26.63 44.57
N ASN A 6 -21.95 -27.11 43.62
CA ASN A 6 -21.55 -27.24 42.23
C ASN A 6 -21.60 -25.82 41.59
N GLY A 7 -20.45 -25.22 41.38
CA GLY A 7 -20.33 -24.04 40.52
C GLY A 7 -20.23 -24.45 39.06
N ASP A 8 -21.31 -24.26 38.33
CA ASP A 8 -21.36 -24.42 36.87
C ASP A 8 -20.66 -23.20 36.23
N GLY A 9 -19.38 -23.37 35.90
CA GLY A 9 -18.58 -22.35 35.22
C GLY A 9 -18.87 -22.38 33.73
N THR A 10 -19.97 -21.80 33.30
CA THR A 10 -20.15 -21.45 31.88
C THR A 10 -19.29 -20.22 31.59
N THR A 11 -18.10 -20.44 31.03
CA THR A 11 -17.34 -19.36 30.39
C THR A 11 -18.11 -18.94 29.14
N ASP A 12 -18.86 -17.85 29.25
CA ASP A 12 -19.35 -17.11 28.07
C ASP A 12 -18.13 -16.70 27.26
N LYS A 13 -17.80 -17.50 26.25
CA LYS A 13 -16.91 -17.05 25.17
C LYS A 13 -17.70 -15.98 24.42
N ASN A 14 -17.27 -14.73 24.54
CA ASN A 14 -17.71 -13.70 23.60
C ASN A 14 -17.54 -14.28 22.18
N PRO A 15 -18.60 -14.23 21.35
CA PRO A 15 -18.44 -14.65 19.96
C PRO A 15 -17.32 -13.83 19.33
N GLU A 16 -16.41 -14.49 18.63
CA GLU A 16 -15.41 -13.81 17.83
C GLU A 16 -16.11 -12.79 16.92
N PRO A 17 -15.58 -11.57 16.75
CA PRO A 17 -16.18 -10.60 15.87
C PRO A 17 -16.26 -11.21 14.46
N GLN A 18 -17.47 -11.42 13.97
CA GLN A 18 -17.67 -11.91 12.60
C GLN A 18 -17.23 -10.81 11.63
N LEU A 19 -16.37 -11.18 10.67
CA LEU A 19 -16.02 -10.28 9.58
C LEU A 19 -17.29 -9.83 8.83
N PRO A 20 -17.35 -8.57 8.36
CA PRO A 20 -18.42 -8.09 7.52
C PRO A 20 -18.64 -9.03 6.33
N MET A 21 -19.89 -9.24 5.95
CA MET A 21 -20.21 -10.12 4.83
C MET A 21 -19.72 -9.47 3.53
N THR A 22 -18.80 -10.14 2.83
CA THR A 22 -18.25 -9.72 1.54
C THR A 22 -18.75 -10.64 0.45
N SER A 23 -19.24 -10.07 -0.65
CA SER A 23 -19.67 -10.81 -1.84
C SER A 23 -18.83 -10.44 -3.04
N CYS A 24 -18.27 -11.43 -3.73
CA CYS A 24 -17.41 -11.24 -4.90
C CYS A 24 -18.01 -11.91 -6.13
N THR A 25 -17.84 -11.27 -7.28
CA THR A 25 -18.26 -11.78 -8.59
C THR A 25 -17.12 -11.65 -9.57
N GLU A 26 -16.78 -12.73 -10.25
CA GLU A 26 -15.82 -12.72 -11.33
C GLU A 26 -16.33 -11.87 -12.51
N GLN A 27 -15.52 -10.97 -12.98
CA GLN A 27 -15.77 -10.21 -14.21
C GLN A 27 -15.49 -11.12 -15.41
N ALA A 28 -16.51 -11.34 -16.24
CA ALA A 28 -16.53 -12.38 -17.25
C ALA A 28 -15.23 -12.50 -18.08
N GLY A 29 -14.49 -13.60 -17.88
CA GLY A 29 -13.32 -13.99 -18.65
C GLY A 29 -12.03 -13.22 -18.34
N SER A 30 -11.96 -12.48 -17.20
CA SER A 30 -10.80 -11.64 -16.89
C SER A 30 -9.98 -12.09 -15.69
N ALA A 31 -10.36 -13.14 -14.96
CA ALA A 31 -9.81 -13.53 -13.66
C ALA A 31 -9.76 -12.37 -12.63
N THR A 32 -10.49 -11.28 -12.90
CA THR A 32 -10.69 -10.15 -11.98
C THR A 32 -12.00 -10.36 -11.23
N TYR A 33 -11.95 -10.22 -9.93
CA TYR A 33 -13.11 -10.35 -9.04
C TYR A 33 -13.45 -8.97 -8.48
N GLN A 34 -14.71 -8.57 -8.61
CA GLN A 34 -15.24 -7.38 -7.96
C GLN A 34 -16.00 -7.76 -6.70
N CYS A 35 -15.61 -7.17 -5.59
CA CYS A 35 -16.14 -7.45 -4.27
C CYS A 35 -16.83 -6.24 -3.66
N PHE A 36 -17.94 -6.49 -2.97
CA PHE A 36 -18.69 -5.51 -2.19
C PHE A 36 -18.78 -5.97 -0.74
N THR A 37 -18.60 -5.03 0.18
CA THR A 37 -18.69 -5.25 1.62
C THR A 37 -19.28 -4.02 2.30
N ALA A 38 -19.70 -4.14 3.56
CA ALA A 38 -20.15 -3.01 4.36
C ALA A 38 -19.18 -2.79 5.53
N ILE A 39 -18.53 -1.63 5.57
CA ILE A 39 -17.63 -1.21 6.65
C ILE A 39 -18.23 0.04 7.30
N ASP A 40 -18.46 -0.03 8.61
CA ASP A 40 -19.06 1.07 9.40
C ASP A 40 -20.40 1.59 8.84
N GLY A 41 -21.18 0.68 8.21
CA GLY A 41 -22.47 1.01 7.60
C GLY A 41 -22.36 1.61 6.19
N LEU A 42 -21.16 1.80 5.66
CA LEU A 42 -20.91 2.26 4.30
C LEU A 42 -20.65 1.08 3.37
N GLU A 43 -21.28 1.09 2.18
CA GLU A 43 -20.92 0.15 1.14
C GLU A 43 -19.54 0.50 0.58
N ARG A 44 -18.64 -0.51 0.57
CA ARG A 44 -17.28 -0.40 0.05
C ARG A 44 -17.08 -1.46 -1.02
N ARG A 45 -16.18 -1.21 -1.94
CA ARG A 45 -15.83 -2.17 -2.99
C ARG A 45 -14.33 -2.24 -3.22
N PHE A 46 -13.88 -3.39 -3.70
CA PHE A 46 -12.51 -3.59 -4.18
C PHE A 46 -12.50 -4.62 -5.30
N ASN A 47 -11.49 -4.54 -6.14
CA ASN A 47 -11.21 -5.56 -7.14
C ASN A 47 -9.93 -6.30 -6.74
N TYR A 48 -9.82 -7.58 -7.09
CA TYR A 48 -8.55 -8.31 -7.09
C TYR A 48 -8.44 -9.16 -8.35
N TYR A 49 -7.22 -9.40 -8.76
CA TYR A 49 -6.90 -10.22 -9.92
C TYR A 49 -6.15 -11.47 -9.48
N LEU A 50 -6.52 -12.65 -10.03
CA LEU A 50 -5.82 -13.91 -9.78
C LEU A 50 -4.97 -14.27 -10.99
N PRO A 51 -3.62 -14.29 -10.87
CA PRO A 51 -2.73 -14.67 -11.97
C PRO A 51 -2.89 -16.16 -12.33
N PRO A 52 -2.52 -16.60 -13.54
CA PRO A 52 -2.68 -17.99 -13.97
C PRO A 52 -2.09 -19.02 -13.00
N VAL A 53 -0.94 -18.71 -12.39
CA VAL A 53 -0.27 -19.61 -11.41
C VAL A 53 -1.16 -19.93 -10.22
N TYR A 54 -2.07 -19.04 -9.81
CA TYR A 54 -2.99 -19.27 -8.70
C TYR A 54 -3.83 -20.56 -8.89
N PHE A 55 -4.20 -20.87 -10.12
CA PHE A 55 -4.99 -22.04 -10.46
C PHE A 55 -4.13 -23.30 -10.68
N GLU A 56 -2.80 -23.16 -10.70
CA GLU A 56 -1.84 -24.22 -10.96
C GLU A 56 -1.09 -24.68 -9.71
N THR A 57 -1.13 -23.88 -8.63
CA THR A 57 -0.42 -24.16 -7.36
C THR A 57 -1.40 -24.16 -6.18
N SER A 58 -0.99 -24.84 -5.10
CA SER A 58 -1.62 -24.74 -3.79
C SER A 58 -0.82 -23.83 -2.83
N ASN A 59 0.24 -23.18 -3.32
CA ASN A 59 1.03 -22.25 -2.51
C ASN A 59 0.26 -20.96 -2.33
N ASP A 60 0.40 -20.36 -1.16
CA ASP A 60 -0.07 -19.02 -0.90
C ASP A 60 0.77 -18.02 -1.71
N LEU A 61 0.13 -16.97 -2.23
CA LEU A 61 0.77 -15.94 -3.04
C LEU A 61 0.84 -14.61 -2.28
N PRO A 62 1.91 -13.82 -2.50
CA PRO A 62 2.00 -12.45 -2.00
C PRO A 62 0.85 -11.58 -2.51
N VAL A 63 0.54 -10.51 -1.76
CA VAL A 63 -0.50 -9.55 -2.12
C VAL A 63 0.10 -8.16 -2.27
N LEU A 64 -0.27 -7.45 -3.36
CA LEU A 64 0.05 -6.04 -3.53
C LEU A 64 -1.24 -5.22 -3.62
N ILE A 65 -1.55 -4.45 -2.58
CA ILE A 65 -2.67 -3.52 -2.54
C ILE A 65 -2.25 -2.21 -3.20
N SER A 66 -2.94 -1.81 -4.27
CA SER A 66 -2.67 -0.59 -5.03
C SER A 66 -3.79 0.43 -4.85
N LEU A 67 -3.46 1.62 -4.35
CA LEU A 67 -4.38 2.68 -3.97
C LEU A 67 -4.37 3.79 -5.02
N HIS A 68 -5.53 4.07 -5.64
CA HIS A 68 -5.67 5.10 -6.67
C HIS A 68 -5.46 6.53 -6.13
N GLY A 69 -5.14 7.47 -7.00
CA GLY A 69 -5.05 8.89 -6.69
C GLY A 69 -6.42 9.54 -6.41
N GLY A 70 -6.41 10.77 -5.92
CA GLY A 70 -7.63 11.55 -5.71
C GLY A 70 -8.44 11.70 -7.01
N GLY A 71 -9.75 11.44 -6.93
CA GLY A 71 -10.65 11.45 -8.10
C GLY A 71 -10.63 10.18 -8.95
N GLY A 72 -9.71 9.23 -8.67
CA GLY A 72 -9.56 8.00 -9.44
C GLY A 72 -10.53 6.89 -9.05
N THR A 73 -10.43 5.78 -9.76
CA THR A 73 -11.20 4.55 -9.51
C THR A 73 -10.29 3.33 -9.41
N ALA A 74 -10.82 2.24 -8.84
CA ALA A 74 -10.13 0.97 -8.77
C ALA A 74 -9.78 0.43 -10.18
N GLU A 75 -10.70 0.62 -11.14
CA GLU A 75 -10.54 0.18 -12.53
C GLU A 75 -9.43 0.97 -13.25
N GLU A 76 -9.45 2.30 -13.15
CA GLU A 76 -8.40 3.15 -13.73
C GLU A 76 -7.04 2.84 -13.13
N ASN A 77 -6.97 2.59 -11.80
CA ASN A 77 -5.75 2.21 -11.12
C ASN A 77 -5.20 0.88 -11.64
N GLN A 78 -6.06 -0.12 -11.82
CA GLN A 78 -5.68 -1.40 -12.42
C GLN A 78 -5.13 -1.22 -13.84
N GLU A 79 -5.74 -0.32 -14.62
CA GLU A 79 -5.35 -0.07 -16.02
C GLU A 79 -4.00 0.65 -16.13
N TYR A 80 -3.80 1.79 -15.43
CA TYR A 80 -2.58 2.57 -15.64
C TYR A 80 -1.34 1.99 -14.95
N THR A 81 -1.52 1.21 -13.87
CA THR A 81 -0.40 0.55 -13.18
C THR A 81 0.09 -0.70 -13.89
N ASN A 82 -0.74 -1.34 -14.73
CA ASN A 82 -0.44 -2.63 -15.36
C ASN A 82 -0.06 -3.75 -14.37
N LEU A 83 -0.39 -3.63 -13.08
CA LEU A 83 -0.01 -4.60 -12.05
C LEU A 83 -0.59 -5.99 -12.30
N SER A 84 -1.75 -6.11 -12.97
CA SER A 84 -2.29 -7.42 -13.35
C SER A 84 -1.43 -8.13 -14.39
N ILE A 85 -0.81 -7.39 -15.31
CA ILE A 85 0.12 -7.96 -16.30
C ILE A 85 1.41 -8.40 -15.61
N LEU A 86 1.96 -7.56 -14.71
CA LEU A 86 3.15 -7.91 -13.94
C LEU A 86 2.90 -9.11 -13.02
N ALA A 87 1.67 -9.24 -12.48
CA ALA A 87 1.31 -10.37 -11.63
C ALA A 87 1.33 -11.71 -12.36
N ASP A 88 1.07 -11.74 -13.67
CA ASP A 88 1.21 -12.96 -14.49
C ASP A 88 2.66 -13.42 -14.61
N GLU A 89 3.60 -12.48 -14.56
CA GLU A 89 5.04 -12.75 -14.67
C GLU A 89 5.67 -13.06 -13.31
N GLU A 90 5.24 -12.35 -12.26
CA GLU A 90 5.89 -12.33 -10.95
C GLU A 90 5.12 -13.10 -9.85
N ASN A 91 3.92 -13.63 -10.15
CA ASN A 91 3.15 -14.53 -9.29
C ASN A 91 2.69 -13.90 -7.96
N PHE A 92 1.99 -12.78 -8.00
CA PHE A 92 1.36 -12.15 -6.85
C PHE A 92 -0.12 -11.79 -7.15
N ILE A 93 -0.88 -11.42 -6.12
CA ILE A 93 -2.28 -11.03 -6.24
C ILE A 93 -2.39 -9.50 -6.10
N PRO A 94 -2.60 -8.75 -7.19
CA PRO A 94 -2.86 -7.33 -7.10
C PRO A 94 -4.31 -7.08 -6.66
N VAL A 95 -4.48 -6.12 -5.75
CA VAL A 95 -5.77 -5.72 -5.18
C VAL A 95 -5.95 -4.22 -5.37
N PHE A 96 -7.12 -3.83 -5.86
CA PHE A 96 -7.45 -2.45 -6.19
C PHE A 96 -8.70 -2.01 -5.41
N PRO A 97 -8.52 -1.48 -4.19
CA PRO A 97 -9.63 -0.94 -3.42
C PRO A 97 -10.16 0.36 -4.03
N GLN A 98 -11.46 0.65 -3.81
CA GLN A 98 -12.08 1.91 -4.17
C GLN A 98 -12.18 2.85 -2.98
N GLY A 99 -11.55 3.99 -3.06
CA GLY A 99 -11.71 5.09 -2.11
C GLY A 99 -13.14 5.63 -2.12
N SER A 100 -13.60 6.14 -1.00
CA SER A 100 -14.95 6.70 -0.86
C SER A 100 -15.03 8.11 -1.46
N VAL A 101 -16.26 8.58 -1.69
CA VAL A 101 -16.51 9.99 -2.04
C VAL A 101 -16.47 10.79 -0.75
N ALA A 102 -15.47 11.68 -0.61
CA ALA A 102 -15.38 12.55 0.55
C ALA A 102 -16.60 13.50 0.59
N GLU A 103 -17.22 13.62 1.76
CA GLU A 103 -18.36 14.50 1.97
C GLU A 103 -18.02 15.94 1.55
N GLY A 104 -18.86 16.52 0.69
CA GLY A 104 -18.69 17.88 0.17
C GLY A 104 -17.65 18.07 -0.93
N LYS A 105 -16.84 17.06 -1.29
CA LYS A 105 -15.83 17.16 -2.37
C LYS A 105 -16.33 16.62 -3.71
N GLY A 106 -17.32 15.72 -3.73
CA GLY A 106 -17.88 15.14 -4.96
C GLY A 106 -16.92 14.27 -5.77
N THR A 107 -15.71 13.99 -5.24
CA THR A 107 -14.67 13.18 -5.85
C THR A 107 -14.24 12.06 -4.91
N THR A 108 -13.85 10.94 -5.48
CA THR A 108 -13.30 9.79 -4.76
C THR A 108 -11.93 10.11 -4.15
N GLY A 109 -11.59 9.45 -3.06
CA GLY A 109 -10.29 9.59 -2.41
C GLY A 109 -10.19 8.76 -1.14
N TRP A 110 -9.07 8.88 -0.46
CA TRP A 110 -8.74 8.17 0.77
C TRP A 110 -8.81 9.14 1.94
N PHE A 111 -9.42 8.69 3.01
CA PHE A 111 -9.37 9.34 4.32
C PHE A 111 -8.17 8.78 5.09
N THR A 112 -7.14 9.61 5.21
CA THR A 112 -5.83 9.25 5.77
C THR A 112 -5.72 9.50 7.27
N GLY A 113 -6.71 10.18 7.86
CA GLY A 113 -6.71 10.55 9.27
C GLY A 113 -7.09 9.41 10.23
N SER A 114 -7.14 9.74 11.53
CA SER A 114 -7.57 8.82 12.58
C SER A 114 -9.00 8.33 12.35
N CYS A 115 -9.23 7.06 12.62
CA CYS A 115 -10.57 6.45 12.58
C CYS A 115 -11.46 6.82 13.77
N ASP A 116 -10.96 7.56 14.76
CA ASP A 116 -11.69 7.92 15.96
C ASP A 116 -12.80 8.93 15.69
N GLY A 117 -14.06 8.48 15.77
CA GLY A 117 -15.23 9.31 15.53
C GLY A 117 -15.52 9.66 14.07
N SER A 118 -14.76 9.11 13.12
CA SER A 118 -15.01 9.28 11.68
C SER A 118 -16.05 8.29 11.17
N GLU A 119 -16.98 8.77 10.31
CA GLU A 119 -17.92 7.91 9.57
C GLU A 119 -17.20 7.08 8.50
N VAL A 120 -16.06 7.57 7.99
CA VAL A 120 -15.22 6.87 7.00
C VAL A 120 -13.90 6.50 7.65
N CYS A 121 -13.57 5.21 7.65
CA CYS A 121 -12.27 4.72 8.09
C CYS A 121 -11.67 3.79 7.03
N ASP A 122 -10.81 4.34 6.19
CA ASP A 122 -10.15 3.57 5.15
C ASP A 122 -9.12 2.57 5.71
N ILE A 123 -8.54 2.85 6.86
CA ILE A 123 -7.65 1.91 7.57
C ILE A 123 -8.40 0.62 7.91
N ARG A 124 -9.63 0.71 8.46
CA ARG A 124 -10.47 -0.48 8.75
C ARG A 124 -10.89 -1.21 7.48
N PHE A 125 -11.16 -0.48 6.41
CA PHE A 125 -11.50 -1.07 5.13
C PHE A 125 -10.34 -1.89 4.55
N ILE A 126 -9.12 -1.34 4.53
CA ILE A 126 -7.94 -2.08 4.05
C ILE A 126 -7.62 -3.26 4.97
N SER A 127 -7.69 -3.08 6.29
CA SER A 127 -7.53 -4.20 7.23
C SER A 127 -8.53 -5.33 6.96
N HIS A 128 -9.81 -4.99 6.70
CA HIS A 128 -10.83 -5.98 6.33
C HIS A 128 -10.51 -6.70 5.02
N ILE A 129 -9.99 -6.00 4.01
CA ILE A 129 -9.56 -6.64 2.74
C ILE A 129 -8.49 -7.69 3.02
N ILE A 130 -7.46 -7.37 3.80
CA ILE A 130 -6.39 -8.31 4.17
C ILE A 130 -6.99 -9.54 4.87
N ASP A 131 -7.85 -9.34 5.87
CA ASP A 131 -8.49 -10.42 6.61
C ASP A 131 -9.40 -11.28 5.72
N TYR A 132 -10.14 -10.66 4.80
CA TYR A 132 -10.98 -11.36 3.82
C TYR A 132 -10.15 -12.24 2.88
N LEU A 133 -9.04 -11.71 2.34
CA LEU A 133 -8.16 -12.45 1.44
C LEU A 133 -7.56 -13.66 2.16
N GLY A 134 -7.00 -13.49 3.36
CA GLY A 134 -6.44 -14.58 4.14
C GLY A 134 -7.46 -15.66 4.53
N ALA A 135 -8.74 -15.32 4.65
CA ALA A 135 -9.80 -16.29 4.97
C ALA A 135 -10.37 -17.02 3.76
N ASN A 136 -10.25 -16.48 2.52
CA ASN A 136 -10.98 -16.95 1.35
C ASN A 136 -10.09 -17.24 0.13
N ILE A 137 -8.88 -16.73 0.09
CA ILE A 137 -7.95 -16.82 -1.04
C ILE A 137 -6.62 -17.38 -0.51
N ASN A 138 -5.89 -18.19 -1.30
CA ASN A 138 -4.55 -18.65 -0.93
C ASN A 138 -3.57 -17.48 -1.00
N THR A 139 -3.44 -16.76 0.10
CA THR A 139 -2.60 -15.56 0.24
C THR A 139 -1.59 -15.72 1.35
N ASP A 140 -0.33 -15.34 1.08
CA ASP A 140 0.69 -15.24 2.10
C ASP A 140 0.49 -13.96 2.91
N LEU A 141 0.01 -14.10 4.15
CA LEU A 141 -0.24 -12.96 5.04
C LEU A 141 1.04 -12.34 5.60
N ASP A 142 2.18 -12.99 5.48
CA ASP A 142 3.47 -12.43 5.83
C ASP A 142 4.05 -11.56 4.68
N GLU A 143 3.46 -11.63 3.48
CA GLU A 143 3.88 -10.92 2.28
C GLU A 143 2.78 -9.99 1.73
N ILE A 144 2.25 -9.13 2.59
CA ILE A 144 1.27 -8.08 2.22
C ILE A 144 2.01 -6.77 1.96
N TYR A 145 1.86 -6.25 0.76
CA TYR A 145 2.48 -4.98 0.34
C TYR A 145 1.43 -3.95 -0.02
N VAL A 146 1.79 -2.67 0.12
CA VAL A 146 0.91 -1.56 -0.26
C VAL A 146 1.67 -0.57 -1.14
N THR A 147 1.05 -0.18 -2.24
CA THR A 147 1.47 0.96 -3.04
C THR A 147 0.30 1.93 -3.23
N GLY A 148 0.61 3.15 -3.62
CA GLY A 148 -0.42 4.13 -3.94
C GLY A 148 0.15 5.35 -4.64
N PHE A 149 -0.69 6.00 -5.44
CA PHE A 149 -0.35 7.19 -6.20
C PHE A 149 -1.01 8.43 -5.58
N SER A 150 -0.28 9.56 -5.47
CA SER A 150 -0.84 10.83 -5.03
C SER A 150 -1.57 10.68 -3.68
N ASN A 151 -2.88 10.95 -3.59
CA ASN A 151 -3.69 10.70 -2.39
C ASN A 151 -3.61 9.23 -1.90
N GLY A 152 -3.46 8.26 -2.81
CA GLY A 152 -3.19 6.86 -2.45
C GLY A 152 -1.83 6.66 -1.79
N ALA A 153 -0.82 7.47 -2.11
CA ALA A 153 0.49 7.43 -1.45
C ALA A 153 0.42 7.96 -0.01
N PHE A 154 -0.37 9.02 0.24
CA PHE A 154 -0.67 9.49 1.61
C PHE A 154 -1.34 8.38 2.43
N MET A 155 -2.28 7.66 1.80
CA MET A 155 -2.93 6.52 2.45
C MET A 155 -1.96 5.37 2.70
N ALA A 156 -1.03 5.06 1.78
CA ALA A 156 -0.02 4.04 1.99
C ALA A 156 0.86 4.34 3.22
N TYR A 157 1.25 5.60 3.43
CA TYR A 157 1.94 6.01 4.65
C TYR A 157 1.05 5.91 5.90
N SER A 158 -0.23 6.29 5.80
CA SER A 158 -1.19 6.13 6.91
C SER A 158 -1.32 4.65 7.31
N LEU A 159 -1.35 3.74 6.34
CA LEU A 159 -1.37 2.30 6.58
C LEU A 159 -0.07 1.79 7.21
N ALA A 160 1.10 2.30 6.77
CA ALA A 160 2.38 1.99 7.39
C ALA A 160 2.44 2.38 8.87
N CYS A 161 1.79 3.50 9.25
CA CYS A 161 1.69 3.93 10.64
C CYS A 161 0.72 3.10 11.48
N ASN A 162 -0.37 2.59 10.89
CA ASN A 162 -1.50 2.04 11.63
C ASN A 162 -1.69 0.52 11.47
N LEU A 163 -1.10 -0.10 10.45
CA LEU A 163 -1.23 -1.53 10.15
C LEU A 163 0.13 -2.21 9.91
N SER A 164 1.20 -1.70 10.53
CA SER A 164 2.55 -2.27 10.38
C SER A 164 2.66 -3.74 10.78
N GLU A 165 1.76 -4.24 11.64
CA GLU A 165 1.68 -5.65 12.00
C GLU A 165 1.02 -6.54 10.93
N LYS A 166 0.49 -5.96 9.86
CA LYS A 166 -0.14 -6.68 8.73
C LYS A 166 0.54 -6.41 7.39
N ILE A 167 1.46 -5.45 7.33
CA ILE A 167 2.07 -4.97 6.08
C ILE A 167 3.58 -5.16 6.14
N ALA A 168 4.14 -5.85 5.17
CA ALA A 168 5.57 -6.14 5.09
C ALA A 168 6.40 -4.98 4.53
N ALA A 169 5.88 -4.26 3.54
CA ALA A 169 6.54 -3.11 2.95
C ALA A 169 5.56 -2.19 2.21
N VAL A 170 5.95 -0.92 2.01
CA VAL A 170 5.13 0.06 1.30
C VAL A 170 5.91 0.79 0.21
N ALA A 171 5.20 1.17 -0.86
CA ALA A 171 5.76 1.88 -2.01
C ALA A 171 4.90 3.12 -2.37
N PRO A 172 4.99 4.22 -1.63
CA PRO A 172 4.29 5.47 -1.95
C PRO A 172 4.87 6.15 -3.19
N ILE A 173 4.02 6.60 -4.13
CA ILE A 173 4.43 7.26 -5.38
C ILE A 173 3.77 8.64 -5.47
N ALA A 174 4.57 9.69 -5.69
CA ALA A 174 4.13 11.06 -5.86
C ALA A 174 3.19 11.56 -4.76
N GLY A 175 3.52 11.26 -3.50
CA GLY A 175 2.78 11.68 -2.32
C GLY A 175 3.70 12.06 -1.16
N SER A 176 3.15 12.21 0.03
CA SER A 176 3.87 12.52 1.27
C SER A 176 3.06 12.05 2.48
N MET A 177 3.39 12.55 3.67
CA MET A 177 2.58 12.37 4.89
C MET A 177 1.90 13.71 5.25
N GLU A 178 0.61 13.66 5.57
CA GLU A 178 -0.07 14.83 6.13
C GLU A 178 0.55 15.17 7.49
N ASN A 179 0.64 16.47 7.81
CA ASN A 179 1.30 16.95 9.03
C ASN A 179 0.74 16.28 10.31
N GLU A 180 -0.57 16.06 10.37
CA GLU A 180 -1.19 15.37 11.50
C GLU A 180 -0.75 13.91 11.60
N ASN A 181 -0.78 13.19 10.49
CA ASN A 181 -0.34 11.79 10.42
C ASN A 181 1.14 11.64 10.73
N PHE A 182 1.97 12.57 10.26
CA PHE A 182 3.40 12.58 10.54
C PHE A 182 3.68 12.72 12.05
N GLN A 183 2.98 13.63 12.72
CA GLN A 183 3.14 13.87 14.16
C GLN A 183 2.59 12.74 15.03
N THR A 184 1.61 12.00 14.53
CA THR A 184 0.91 10.94 15.27
C THR A 184 1.24 9.54 14.78
N CYS A 185 2.12 9.40 13.81
CA CYS A 185 2.54 8.10 13.27
C CYS A 185 3.15 7.23 14.37
N TYR A 186 2.62 6.05 14.55
CA TYR A 186 3.07 5.10 15.56
C TYR A 186 3.14 3.69 14.98
N SER A 187 4.10 3.47 14.08
CA SER A 187 4.39 2.13 13.61
C SER A 187 4.88 1.24 14.77
N THR A 188 4.45 0.00 14.81
CA THR A 188 4.88 -0.97 15.85
C THR A 188 6.06 -1.81 15.40
N HIS A 189 6.36 -1.84 14.09
CA HIS A 189 7.44 -2.60 13.51
C HIS A 189 8.23 -1.75 12.50
N PRO A 190 9.57 -1.96 12.40
CA PRO A 190 10.33 -1.48 11.25
C PRO A 190 9.74 -1.99 9.95
N LEU A 191 9.68 -1.12 8.93
CA LEU A 191 8.98 -1.37 7.67
C LEU A 191 9.84 -0.91 6.50
N SER A 192 9.96 -1.75 5.47
CA SER A 192 10.67 -1.35 4.24
C SER A 192 9.82 -0.39 3.42
N ILE A 193 10.48 0.69 2.93
CA ILE A 193 9.81 1.76 2.20
C ILE A 193 10.60 2.08 0.95
N VAL A 194 9.93 2.11 -0.21
CA VAL A 194 10.45 2.75 -1.42
C VAL A 194 9.53 3.91 -1.82
N HIS A 195 10.04 5.13 -1.75
CA HIS A 195 9.32 6.33 -2.17
C HIS A 195 9.80 6.79 -3.53
N ILE A 196 8.89 6.91 -4.52
CA ILE A 196 9.21 7.39 -5.86
C ILE A 196 8.56 8.75 -6.08
N HIS A 197 9.33 9.75 -6.55
CA HIS A 197 8.80 11.10 -6.76
C HIS A 197 9.42 11.81 -7.96
N GLY A 198 8.60 12.56 -8.69
CA GLY A 198 9.06 13.43 -9.77
C GLY A 198 9.73 14.70 -9.22
N ALA A 199 10.89 15.06 -9.74
CA ALA A 199 11.64 16.24 -9.28
C ALA A 199 10.91 17.56 -9.54
N ILE A 200 10.04 17.61 -10.55
CA ILE A 200 9.27 18.81 -10.91
C ILE A 200 7.76 18.64 -10.63
N ASP A 201 7.40 17.75 -9.71
CA ASP A 201 6.01 17.60 -9.27
C ASP A 201 5.49 18.91 -8.67
N ASN A 202 4.51 19.52 -9.36
CA ASN A 202 3.88 20.78 -8.95
C ASN A 202 2.53 20.57 -8.24
N VAL A 203 2.04 19.33 -8.17
CA VAL A 203 0.79 18.96 -7.47
C VAL A 203 1.11 18.62 -6.02
N ILE A 204 2.10 17.75 -5.82
CA ILE A 204 2.64 17.39 -4.51
C ILE A 204 4.14 17.75 -4.50
N PRO A 205 4.50 19.01 -4.23
CA PRO A 205 5.90 19.44 -4.25
C PRO A 205 6.77 18.71 -3.22
N ASN A 206 7.97 18.27 -3.63
CA ASN A 206 8.92 17.59 -2.75
C ASN A 206 9.28 18.37 -1.47
N ILE A 207 9.17 19.72 -1.52
CA ILE A 207 9.49 20.59 -0.38
C ILE A 207 8.39 20.62 0.70
N GLY A 208 7.24 19.95 0.47
CA GLY A 208 6.09 20.02 1.36
C GLY A 208 5.38 21.38 1.32
N ASN A 209 4.40 21.54 2.21
CA ASN A 209 3.64 22.79 2.39
C ASN A 209 2.95 22.82 3.78
N GLU A 210 1.98 23.71 3.97
CA GLU A 210 1.22 23.83 5.22
C GLU A 210 0.31 22.63 5.55
N TYR A 211 0.09 21.68 4.62
CA TYR A 211 -0.78 20.51 4.79
C TYR A 211 -0.02 19.19 4.91
N PHE A 212 1.18 19.10 4.34
CA PHE A 212 1.97 17.88 4.35
C PHE A 212 3.47 18.18 4.41
N GLU A 213 4.19 17.24 5.00
CA GLU A 213 5.64 17.30 5.20
C GLU A 213 6.42 17.23 3.88
N SER A 214 7.66 17.71 3.90
CA SER A 214 8.57 17.48 2.78
C SER A 214 8.88 15.98 2.62
N VAL A 215 9.12 15.56 1.38
CA VAL A 215 9.57 14.17 1.12
C VAL A 215 10.82 13.85 1.93
N ARG A 216 11.75 14.81 2.05
CA ARG A 216 12.99 14.64 2.84
C ARG A 216 12.69 14.35 4.32
N ASP A 217 11.79 15.11 4.94
CA ASP A 217 11.44 14.90 6.35
C ASP A 217 10.77 13.54 6.56
N VAL A 218 9.94 13.09 5.60
CA VAL A 218 9.31 11.77 5.64
C VAL A 218 10.34 10.64 5.53
N ILE A 219 11.30 10.75 4.60
CA ILE A 219 12.39 9.77 4.45
C ILE A 219 13.27 9.75 5.71
N ASP A 220 13.62 10.93 6.25
CA ASP A 220 14.41 11.03 7.47
C ASP A 220 13.70 10.43 8.69
N TYR A 221 12.36 10.62 8.79
CA TYR A 221 11.57 9.98 9.83
C TYR A 221 11.67 8.45 9.76
N TRP A 222 11.42 7.85 8.59
CA TRP A 222 11.40 6.39 8.45
C TRP A 222 12.79 5.76 8.59
N LYS A 223 13.82 6.42 8.06
CA LYS A 223 15.22 6.00 8.25
C LYS A 223 15.60 6.00 9.73
N ASP A 224 15.20 7.04 10.47
CA ASP A 224 15.51 7.15 11.91
C ASP A 224 14.66 6.15 12.72
N PHE A 225 13.39 5.95 12.37
CA PHE A 225 12.52 4.95 13.00
C PHE A 225 13.05 3.51 12.79
N ASN A 226 13.54 3.21 11.59
CA ASN A 226 14.12 1.91 11.25
C ASN A 226 15.58 1.76 11.75
N GLU A 227 16.16 2.76 12.38
CA GLU A 227 17.57 2.79 12.87
C GLU A 227 18.59 2.48 11.77
N CYS A 228 18.41 3.02 10.56
CA CYS A 228 19.32 2.82 9.46
C CYS A 228 20.64 3.54 9.69
N SER A 229 21.80 2.88 9.48
CA SER A 229 23.12 3.41 9.81
C SER A 229 23.98 3.72 8.61
N GLN A 230 23.62 3.27 7.41
CA GLN A 230 24.39 3.47 6.19
C GLN A 230 23.48 3.97 5.05
N ILE A 231 24.10 4.58 4.04
CA ILE A 231 23.45 5.08 2.85
C ILE A 231 24.20 4.62 1.60
N VAL A 232 23.47 4.23 0.59
CA VAL A 232 23.96 3.94 -0.75
C VAL A 232 23.31 4.92 -1.72
N ILE A 233 24.12 5.59 -2.54
CA ILE A 233 23.63 6.47 -3.61
C ILE A 233 23.78 5.73 -4.94
N THR A 234 22.73 5.72 -5.71
CA THR A 234 22.68 5.17 -7.06
C THR A 234 22.33 6.28 -8.04
N ASP A 235 23.24 6.53 -8.97
CA ASP A 235 22.96 7.38 -10.12
C ASP A 235 22.35 6.51 -11.22
N GLY A 236 21.15 6.88 -11.65
CA GLY A 236 20.47 6.21 -12.73
C GLY A 236 20.96 6.62 -14.11
N LEU A 237 20.31 6.10 -15.13
CA LEU A 237 20.58 6.40 -16.53
C LEU A 237 19.44 7.26 -17.11
N ASP A 238 19.77 8.06 -18.13
CA ASP A 238 18.79 8.71 -18.99
C ASP A 238 18.28 7.67 -20.01
N ASN A 239 17.28 6.87 -19.58
CA ASN A 239 16.76 5.77 -20.37
C ASN A 239 15.77 6.22 -21.45
N ASN A 240 15.12 7.38 -21.24
CA ASN A 240 14.16 7.96 -22.16
C ASN A 240 14.76 8.99 -23.11
N SER A 241 16.05 9.37 -22.92
CA SER A 241 16.81 10.32 -23.73
C SER A 241 16.26 11.76 -23.70
N ASP A 242 15.72 12.19 -22.57
CA ASP A 242 15.20 13.56 -22.37
C ASP A 242 16.24 14.52 -21.78
N GLY A 243 17.41 14.01 -21.42
CA GLY A 243 18.52 14.78 -20.83
C GLY A 243 18.47 14.87 -19.31
N TYR A 244 17.54 14.22 -18.66
CA TYR A 244 17.47 14.07 -17.21
C TYR A 244 17.83 12.64 -16.80
N ILE A 245 18.22 12.47 -15.55
CA ILE A 245 18.49 11.16 -14.97
C ILE A 245 17.63 10.97 -13.70
N TRP A 246 17.35 9.74 -13.37
CA TRP A 246 16.85 9.41 -12.05
C TRP A 246 18.00 9.19 -11.06
N GLY A 247 17.70 9.20 -9.76
CA GLY A 247 18.66 8.84 -8.72
C GLY A 247 17.95 8.18 -7.55
N ALA A 248 18.64 7.29 -6.86
CA ALA A 248 18.15 6.66 -5.66
C ALA A 248 19.08 6.86 -4.47
N GLU A 249 18.50 7.10 -3.32
CA GLU A 249 19.14 7.16 -2.01
C GLU A 249 18.55 6.04 -1.16
N THR A 250 19.34 4.99 -0.90
CA THR A 250 18.89 3.80 -0.15
C THR A 250 19.57 3.79 1.20
N HIS A 251 18.80 3.94 2.26
CA HIS A 251 19.25 3.76 3.65
C HIS A 251 19.19 2.28 4.01
N ILE A 252 20.33 1.73 4.38
CA ILE A 252 20.56 0.31 4.65
C ILE A 252 21.15 0.09 6.04
N ASP A 253 21.40 -1.17 6.38
CA ASP A 253 21.87 -1.59 7.71
C ASP A 253 20.91 -1.11 8.81
N CYS A 254 19.63 -1.33 8.55
CA CYS A 254 18.52 -1.01 9.43
C CYS A 254 18.12 -2.25 10.27
N LEU A 255 17.24 -2.04 11.26
CA LEU A 255 16.66 -3.13 12.04
C LEU A 255 16.01 -4.18 11.13
N TYR A 256 16.18 -5.44 11.42
CA TYR A 256 15.62 -6.60 10.67
C TYR A 256 15.99 -6.63 9.17
N GLY A 257 16.97 -5.84 8.75
CA GLY A 257 17.40 -5.73 7.36
C GLY A 257 16.41 -5.03 6.44
N VAL A 258 15.44 -4.28 7.00
CA VAL A 258 14.57 -3.41 6.18
C VAL A 258 15.38 -2.28 5.56
N GLU A 259 14.83 -1.60 4.55
CA GLU A 259 15.48 -0.49 3.87
C GLU A 259 14.51 0.67 3.67
N VAL A 260 15.04 1.89 3.59
CA VAL A 260 14.27 3.08 3.19
C VAL A 260 14.93 3.67 1.96
N GLU A 261 14.23 3.64 0.84
CA GLU A 261 14.73 4.10 -0.45
C GLU A 261 13.91 5.28 -0.96
N TYR A 262 14.60 6.32 -1.39
CA TYR A 262 14.03 7.47 -2.08
C TYR A 262 14.53 7.53 -3.51
N VAL A 263 13.62 7.37 -4.47
CA VAL A 263 13.88 7.46 -5.90
C VAL A 263 13.36 8.80 -6.41
N ASN A 264 14.26 9.63 -6.91
CA ASN A 264 13.95 10.93 -7.49
C ASN A 264 14.10 10.90 -9.01
N LEU A 265 12.99 11.20 -9.72
CA LEU A 265 12.95 11.19 -11.19
C LEU A 265 13.19 12.61 -11.71
N GLY A 266 14.36 12.87 -12.27
CA GLY A 266 14.70 14.15 -12.89
C GLY A 266 13.76 14.47 -14.04
N GLY A 267 13.32 15.74 -14.16
CA GLY A 267 12.43 16.19 -15.24
C GLY A 267 11.02 15.63 -15.21
N PHE A 268 10.68 14.75 -14.27
CA PHE A 268 9.36 14.07 -14.20
C PHE A 268 8.40 14.79 -13.26
N GLY A 269 7.12 14.82 -13.64
CA GLY A 269 6.04 15.52 -12.93
C GLY A 269 5.17 14.62 -12.04
N HIS A 270 3.87 14.96 -11.95
CA HIS A 270 2.89 14.26 -11.11
C HIS A 270 2.15 13.18 -11.90
N GLU A 271 2.83 12.10 -12.21
CA GLU A 271 2.30 10.96 -12.96
C GLU A 271 2.77 9.64 -12.33
N TRP A 272 2.11 8.52 -12.68
CA TRP A 272 2.63 7.19 -12.40
C TRP A 272 3.77 6.89 -13.36
N PRO A 273 5.00 6.68 -12.89
CA PRO A 273 6.14 6.51 -13.78
C PRO A 273 6.01 5.24 -14.63
N SER A 274 6.09 5.38 -15.94
CA SER A 274 6.08 4.26 -16.89
C SER A 274 6.96 4.56 -18.09
N THR A 275 7.78 3.60 -18.47
CA THR A 275 8.64 3.69 -19.68
C THR A 275 7.85 3.60 -20.98
N THR A 276 6.59 3.13 -20.91
CA THR A 276 5.70 2.97 -22.08
C THR A 276 4.70 4.10 -22.27
N ASN A 277 4.65 5.07 -21.32
CA ASN A 277 3.81 6.25 -21.47
C ASN A 277 4.32 7.11 -22.64
N THR A 278 3.50 7.31 -23.65
CA THR A 278 3.90 8.06 -24.86
C THR A 278 3.88 9.58 -24.67
N LYS A 279 3.24 10.08 -23.61
CA LYS A 279 3.15 11.53 -23.34
C LYS A 279 4.27 12.01 -22.44
N GLU A 280 4.57 11.25 -21.41
CA GLU A 280 5.59 11.56 -20.41
C GLU A 280 6.28 10.26 -20.01
N PRO A 281 7.21 9.75 -20.84
CA PRO A 281 7.94 8.54 -20.52
C PRO A 281 8.89 8.79 -19.34
N ALA A 282 8.88 7.88 -18.36
CA ALA A 282 9.83 7.90 -17.27
C ALA A 282 11.07 7.05 -17.56
N ASP A 283 12.16 7.30 -16.86
CA ASP A 283 13.37 6.48 -16.95
C ASP A 283 13.20 5.09 -16.37
N ILE A 284 12.24 4.91 -15.48
CA ILE A 284 11.92 3.64 -14.85
C ILE A 284 10.42 3.33 -15.03
N ASP A 285 10.09 2.04 -14.99
CA ASP A 285 8.72 1.58 -14.83
C ASP A 285 8.45 1.36 -13.34
N ALA A 286 7.55 2.14 -12.76
CA ALA A 286 7.30 2.12 -11.32
C ALA A 286 6.76 0.75 -10.85
N SER A 287 5.91 0.10 -11.64
CA SER A 287 5.30 -1.18 -11.25
C SER A 287 6.36 -2.26 -11.07
N SER A 288 7.27 -2.41 -12.05
CA SER A 288 8.37 -3.35 -11.98
C SER A 288 9.38 -2.96 -10.90
N TYR A 289 9.66 -1.66 -10.76
CA TYR A 289 10.61 -1.16 -9.75
C TYR A 289 10.15 -1.46 -8.33
N ILE A 290 8.90 -1.06 -7.99
CA ILE A 290 8.35 -1.30 -6.65
C ILE A 290 8.25 -2.79 -6.34
N TRP A 291 7.85 -3.63 -7.31
CA TRP A 291 7.79 -5.07 -7.09
C TRP A 291 9.16 -5.65 -6.78
N SER A 292 10.19 -5.27 -7.54
CA SER A 292 11.58 -5.72 -7.30
C SER A 292 12.10 -5.31 -5.91
N PHE A 293 11.61 -4.21 -5.36
CA PHE A 293 11.92 -3.78 -3.99
C PHE A 293 11.09 -4.56 -2.97
N LEU A 294 9.75 -4.51 -3.08
CA LEU A 294 8.81 -5.04 -2.10
C LEU A 294 8.96 -6.55 -1.88
N SER A 295 9.12 -7.32 -2.97
CA SER A 295 9.20 -8.79 -2.95
C SER A 295 10.41 -9.36 -2.20
N ARG A 296 11.35 -8.50 -1.79
CA ARG A 296 12.50 -8.89 -0.94
C ARG A 296 12.14 -9.07 0.53
N TYR A 297 10.99 -8.59 0.98
CA TYR A 297 10.64 -8.50 2.40
C TYR A 297 9.42 -9.35 2.74
N ASP A 298 9.36 -9.79 3.97
CA ASP A 298 8.18 -10.29 4.66
C ASP A 298 7.91 -9.45 5.92
N ILE A 299 6.89 -9.79 6.67
CA ILE A 299 6.51 -9.08 7.91
C ILE A 299 7.63 -9.09 8.97
N ASN A 300 8.65 -9.93 8.84
CA ASN A 300 9.79 -10.02 9.74
C ASN A 300 11.02 -9.26 9.22
N GLY A 301 10.93 -8.60 8.08
CA GLY A 301 12.01 -7.84 7.44
C GLY A 301 12.55 -8.50 6.17
N LEU A 302 13.87 -8.39 5.91
CA LEU A 302 14.49 -8.96 4.72
C LEU A 302 14.39 -10.49 4.73
N LYS A 303 13.80 -11.06 3.67
CA LYS A 303 13.70 -12.51 3.47
C LYS A 303 15.08 -13.17 3.42
N LYS A 304 15.20 -14.38 3.96
CA LYS A 304 16.46 -15.13 4.06
C LYS A 304 16.65 -16.11 2.92
#